data_1d27106074f9f44daaf12f793fcaeb66
#
_entry.id   1d27106074f9f44daaf12f793fcaeb66
#
_cell.length_a   1.000
_cell.length_b   1.000
_cell.length_c   1.000
_cell.angle_alpha   90.00
_cell.angle_beta   90.00
_cell.angle_gamma   90.00
#
_symmetry.space_group_name_H-M   'P 1'
#
loop_
_entity.id
_entity.type
_entity.pdbx_description
1 polymer ?
#
loop_
_entity_poly.entity_id
_entity_poly.type
_entity_poly.pdbx_seq_one_letter_code
_entity_poly.pdbx_strand_id
1 'polypeptide(L)'
;LFPYTTLFRSGAKKVVMSAPSKDDTPMFVMGVNHETYNSSMNFVSNASCTTNCLAPIAKVLHDNWGITDGLMTTVHSTTATQKTVDGPSKKDWRGGRAASGNIIPSSTGAAKAVGKVIPSLNGKLTGMSMRVPTLDVSVVDLTVNLAKPAKYDEICAAMKKASEGELKGILGYTEDAVVSSDFLGDTQIG
;
A
#
# COMPACT_ATOMS: atom_id res chain seq x y z
N LEU A 1 -5.55 18.83 0.09
CA LEU A 1 -4.08 18.82 0.02
C LEU A 1 -3.63 20.15 -0.55
N PHE A 2 -2.79 20.87 0.19
CA PHE A 2 -2.13 22.07 -0.33
C PHE A 2 -1.36 21.66 -1.60
N PRO A 3 -1.42 22.47 -2.66
CA PRO A 3 -0.60 22.21 -3.83
C PRO A 3 0.88 22.16 -3.40
N TYR A 4 1.59 21.07 -3.67
CA TYR A 4 3.02 20.92 -3.37
C TYR A 4 3.84 22.08 -3.95
N THR A 5 3.36 22.71 -5.04
CA THR A 5 3.92 23.94 -5.60
C THR A 5 3.92 25.10 -4.61
N THR A 6 2.96 25.17 -3.69
CA THR A 6 2.92 26.21 -2.65
C THR A 6 4.05 26.04 -1.64
N LEU A 7 4.32 24.81 -1.20
CA LEU A 7 5.43 24.51 -0.30
C LEU A 7 6.78 24.85 -0.94
N PHE A 8 6.95 24.52 -2.21
CA PHE A 8 8.16 24.86 -2.96
C PHE A 8 8.34 26.37 -3.11
N ARG A 9 7.28 27.09 -3.45
CA ARG A 9 7.29 28.58 -3.52
C ARG A 9 7.56 29.24 -2.18
N SER A 10 7.29 28.57 -1.07
CA SER A 10 7.60 29.02 0.28
C SER A 10 9.06 28.75 0.69
N GLY A 11 9.91 28.25 -0.22
CA GLY A 11 11.34 28.06 0.00
C GLY A 11 11.75 26.62 0.35
N ALA A 12 10.84 25.65 0.35
CA ALA A 12 11.21 24.24 0.51
C ALA A 12 12.05 23.76 -0.67
N LYS A 13 13.20 23.18 -0.41
CA LYS A 13 14.10 22.63 -1.44
C LYS A 13 13.63 21.28 -1.98
N LYS A 14 12.94 20.51 -1.16
CA LYS A 14 12.39 19.18 -1.45
C LYS A 14 11.00 19.06 -0.84
N VAL A 15 10.12 18.36 -1.52
CA VAL A 15 8.78 18.04 -1.03
C VAL A 15 8.52 16.54 -1.18
N VAL A 16 8.24 15.88 -0.09
CA VAL A 16 7.79 14.48 -0.07
C VAL A 16 6.31 14.46 0.24
N MET A 17 5.52 13.94 -0.67
CA MET A 17 4.08 13.81 -0.48
C MET A 17 3.76 12.45 0.12
N SER A 18 3.19 12.44 1.34
CA SER A 18 2.75 11.21 2.03
C SER A 18 1.38 10.71 1.52
N ALA A 19 1.23 10.68 0.20
CA ALA A 19 0.01 10.24 -0.49
C ALA A 19 0.35 9.86 -1.93
N PRO A 20 -0.46 9.01 -2.61
CA PRO A 20 -0.25 8.71 -4.02
C PRO A 20 -0.44 9.97 -4.86
N SER A 21 0.49 10.22 -5.79
CA SER A 21 0.36 11.29 -6.74
C SER A 21 -0.72 10.98 -7.79
N LYS A 22 -1.44 12.02 -8.22
CA LYS A 22 -2.41 11.95 -9.33
C LYS A 22 -1.79 12.33 -10.68
N ASP A 23 -0.60 12.90 -10.66
CA ASP A 23 0.19 13.30 -11.81
C ASP A 23 1.41 12.37 -12.00
N ASP A 24 2.39 12.80 -12.79
CA ASP A 24 3.60 12.04 -13.09
C ASP A 24 4.71 12.21 -12.03
N THR A 25 4.40 12.75 -10.86
CA THR A 25 5.35 12.84 -9.75
C THR A 25 5.88 11.45 -9.42
N PRO A 26 7.21 11.26 -9.41
CA PRO A 26 7.82 9.97 -9.10
C PRO A 26 7.35 9.41 -7.77
N MET A 27 7.00 8.14 -7.75
CA MET A 27 6.50 7.44 -6.58
C MET A 27 7.51 6.40 -6.12
N PHE A 28 7.82 6.39 -4.83
CA PHE A 28 8.79 5.49 -4.23
C PHE A 28 8.17 4.68 -3.10
N VAL A 29 8.57 3.40 -3.05
CA VAL A 29 8.33 2.50 -1.92
C VAL A 29 9.69 2.00 -1.45
N MET A 30 9.95 2.15 -0.16
CA MET A 30 11.20 1.69 0.45
C MET A 30 11.35 0.18 0.28
N GLY A 31 12.56 -0.28 -0.04
CA GLY A 31 12.84 -1.69 -0.32
C GLY A 31 12.41 -2.18 -1.72
N VAL A 32 11.65 -1.36 -2.49
CA VAL A 32 11.15 -1.75 -3.81
C VAL A 32 11.84 -1.01 -4.93
N ASN A 33 11.74 0.31 -4.97
CA ASN A 33 12.31 1.13 -6.05
C ASN A 33 13.00 2.40 -5.56
N HIS A 34 13.27 2.53 -4.27
CA HIS A 34 13.86 3.74 -3.66
C HIS A 34 15.27 4.05 -4.19
N GLU A 35 16.01 3.04 -4.66
CA GLU A 35 17.33 3.21 -5.26
C GLU A 35 17.29 3.99 -6.58
N THR A 36 16.13 4.09 -7.22
CA THR A 36 15.95 4.89 -8.42
C THR A 36 15.79 6.39 -8.14
N TYR A 37 15.78 6.79 -6.86
CA TYR A 37 15.73 8.19 -6.48
C TYR A 37 16.99 8.93 -6.93
N ASN A 38 16.76 10.12 -7.47
CA ASN A 38 17.84 11.03 -7.86
C ASN A 38 17.70 12.37 -7.13
N SER A 39 18.80 12.93 -6.68
CA SER A 39 18.85 14.20 -5.95
C SER A 39 18.32 15.41 -6.74
N SER A 40 18.19 15.31 -8.05
CA SER A 40 17.53 16.34 -8.88
C SER A 40 16.00 16.35 -8.75
N MET A 41 15.39 15.27 -8.21
CA MET A 41 13.96 15.18 -7.98
C MET A 41 13.56 16.03 -6.77
N ASN A 42 12.82 17.11 -7.00
CA ASN A 42 12.40 18.02 -5.95
C ASN A 42 11.02 17.69 -5.36
N PHE A 43 10.21 16.93 -6.12
CA PHE A 43 8.91 16.46 -5.70
C PHE A 43 8.84 14.95 -5.87
N VAL A 44 8.51 14.25 -4.80
CA VAL A 44 8.37 12.80 -4.80
C VAL A 44 7.16 12.40 -3.96
N SER A 45 6.58 11.26 -4.27
CA SER A 45 5.49 10.65 -3.51
C SER A 45 5.99 9.37 -2.84
N ASN A 46 5.62 9.16 -1.59
CA ASN A 46 5.88 7.88 -0.93
C ASN A 46 4.68 6.92 -1.02
N ALA A 47 3.85 7.07 -2.04
CA ALA A 47 2.71 6.23 -2.34
C ALA A 47 1.59 6.27 -1.25
N SER A 48 0.76 5.23 -1.21
CA SER A 48 -0.28 5.04 -0.18
C SER A 48 0.14 3.98 0.84
N CYS A 49 -0.50 3.97 2.00
CA CYS A 49 -0.32 2.93 3.01
C CYS A 49 -0.47 1.51 2.42
N THR A 50 -1.57 1.27 1.68
CA THR A 50 -1.82 -0.03 1.04
C THR A 50 -0.76 -0.37 -0.02
N THR A 51 -0.26 0.61 -0.79
CA THR A 51 0.81 0.36 -1.76
C THR A 51 2.12 0.02 -1.06
N ASN A 52 2.44 0.67 0.06
CA ASN A 52 3.63 0.38 0.84
C ASN A 52 3.59 -1.03 1.45
N CYS A 53 2.44 -1.48 1.93
CA CYS A 53 2.26 -2.84 2.41
C CYS A 53 2.35 -3.86 1.25
N LEU A 54 1.64 -3.62 0.15
CA LEU A 54 1.50 -4.59 -0.95
C LEU A 54 2.78 -4.75 -1.78
N ALA A 55 3.50 -3.66 -2.06
CA ALA A 55 4.60 -3.70 -3.02
C ALA A 55 5.80 -4.55 -2.56
N PRO A 56 6.26 -4.53 -1.28
CA PRO A 56 7.30 -5.42 -0.80
C PRO A 56 6.91 -6.90 -0.91
N ILE A 57 5.68 -7.26 -0.53
CA ILE A 57 5.17 -8.63 -0.62
C ILE A 57 5.10 -9.09 -2.09
N ALA A 58 4.54 -8.25 -2.96
CA ALA A 58 4.45 -8.53 -4.39
C ALA A 58 5.85 -8.66 -5.03
N LYS A 59 6.82 -7.85 -4.58
CA LYS A 59 8.21 -7.96 -5.03
C LYS A 59 8.81 -9.32 -4.70
N VAL A 60 8.71 -9.77 -3.45
CA VAL A 60 9.24 -11.09 -3.06
C VAL A 60 8.62 -12.21 -3.88
N LEU A 61 7.30 -12.20 -4.07
CA LEU A 61 6.61 -13.22 -4.87
C LEU A 61 7.01 -13.15 -6.34
N HIS A 62 7.09 -11.95 -6.90
CA HIS A 62 7.41 -11.75 -8.30
C HIS A 62 8.84 -12.11 -8.64
N ASP A 63 9.79 -11.74 -7.81
CA ASP A 63 11.22 -11.99 -8.02
C ASP A 63 11.54 -13.50 -7.93
N ASN A 64 10.85 -14.26 -7.09
CA ASN A 64 11.07 -15.70 -6.93
C ASN A 64 10.30 -16.55 -7.95
N TRP A 65 9.03 -16.25 -8.20
CA TRP A 65 8.15 -17.14 -8.99
C TRP A 65 7.47 -16.47 -10.18
N GLY A 66 7.50 -15.14 -10.26
CA GLY A 66 6.80 -14.38 -11.29
C GLY A 66 5.29 -14.33 -11.05
N ILE A 67 4.73 -13.15 -10.86
CA ILE A 67 3.28 -12.94 -10.82
C ILE A 67 2.77 -12.75 -12.24
N THR A 68 1.78 -13.55 -12.64
CA THR A 68 1.09 -13.40 -13.93
C THR A 68 -0.09 -12.44 -13.82
N ASP A 69 -0.88 -12.58 -12.78
CA ASP A 69 -2.03 -11.75 -12.44
C ASP A 69 -2.37 -11.89 -10.95
N GLY A 70 -3.19 -10.98 -10.42
CA GLY A 70 -3.62 -11.08 -9.03
C GLY A 70 -4.72 -10.11 -8.64
N LEU A 71 -5.38 -10.46 -7.55
CA LEU A 71 -6.43 -9.69 -6.90
C LEU A 71 -6.02 -9.36 -5.47
N MET A 72 -6.15 -8.09 -5.11
CA MET A 72 -5.91 -7.62 -3.74
C MET A 72 -7.21 -7.13 -3.12
N THR A 73 -7.51 -7.59 -1.90
CA THR A 73 -8.53 -6.98 -1.06
C THR A 73 -7.86 -6.33 0.15
N THR A 74 -8.13 -5.05 0.38
CA THR A 74 -7.69 -4.43 1.64
C THR A 74 -8.86 -4.23 2.58
N VAL A 75 -8.73 -4.78 3.79
CA VAL A 75 -9.60 -4.48 4.93
C VAL A 75 -8.96 -3.30 5.66
N HIS A 76 -9.56 -2.13 5.48
CA HIS A 76 -8.87 -0.86 5.76
C HIS A 76 -9.50 -0.11 6.93
N SER A 77 -8.66 0.40 7.81
CA SER A 77 -9.05 1.29 8.89
C SER A 77 -9.74 2.56 8.37
N THR A 78 -10.41 3.28 9.25
CA THR A 78 -11.11 4.52 8.93
C THR A 78 -10.14 5.61 8.45
N THR A 79 -10.60 6.46 7.54
CA THR A 79 -9.81 7.60 7.04
C THR A 79 -10.65 8.87 7.05
N ALA A 80 -9.98 10.02 6.98
CA ALA A 80 -10.61 11.34 7.03
C ALA A 80 -11.65 11.61 5.92
N THR A 81 -11.71 10.78 4.89
CA THR A 81 -12.72 10.90 3.83
C THR A 81 -14.08 10.33 4.21
N GLN A 82 -14.15 9.53 5.28
CA GLN A 82 -15.38 8.93 5.78
C GLN A 82 -16.11 9.89 6.72
N LYS A 83 -17.42 9.70 6.85
CA LYS A 83 -18.25 10.44 7.79
C LYS A 83 -18.26 9.76 9.15
N THR A 84 -18.31 10.54 10.24
CA THR A 84 -18.50 10.03 11.61
C THR A 84 -19.93 9.57 11.84
N VAL A 85 -20.89 10.29 11.26
CA VAL A 85 -22.33 9.97 11.24
C VAL A 85 -22.82 9.98 9.79
N ASP A 86 -23.96 9.33 9.53
CA ASP A 86 -24.57 9.34 8.20
C ASP A 86 -24.80 10.78 7.71
N GLY A 87 -24.34 11.04 6.49
CA GLY A 87 -24.48 12.36 5.90
C GLY A 87 -24.32 12.32 4.36
N PRO A 88 -24.84 13.32 3.68
CA PRO A 88 -24.82 13.35 2.22
C PRO A 88 -23.39 13.37 1.68
N SER A 89 -23.14 12.60 0.63
CA SER A 89 -21.91 12.59 -0.14
C SER A 89 -22.22 12.58 -1.63
N LYS A 90 -21.83 13.64 -2.33
CA LYS A 90 -22.15 13.82 -3.76
C LYS A 90 -21.35 12.90 -4.68
N LYS A 91 -20.13 12.51 -4.27
CA LYS A 91 -19.20 11.74 -5.11
C LYS A 91 -19.18 10.24 -4.76
N ASP A 92 -19.38 9.90 -3.51
CA ASP A 92 -19.33 8.55 -3.00
C ASP A 92 -20.40 8.35 -1.93
N TRP A 93 -21.52 7.79 -2.33
CA TRP A 93 -22.67 7.58 -1.43
C TRP A 93 -22.32 6.65 -0.27
N ARG A 94 -21.51 5.61 -0.54
CA ARG A 94 -21.04 4.69 0.52
C ARG A 94 -20.14 5.40 1.53
N GLY A 95 -19.27 6.29 1.06
CA GLY A 95 -18.43 7.13 1.94
C GLY A 95 -19.21 8.17 2.75
N GLY A 96 -20.50 8.38 2.46
CA GLY A 96 -21.43 9.18 3.27
C GLY A 96 -21.99 8.46 4.48
N ARG A 97 -21.82 7.14 4.61
CA ARG A 97 -22.32 6.36 5.74
C ARG A 97 -21.34 6.42 6.91
N ALA A 98 -21.89 6.25 8.12
CA ALA A 98 -21.11 6.30 9.36
C ALA A 98 -20.00 5.26 9.40
N ALA A 99 -18.76 5.71 9.60
CA ALA A 99 -17.58 4.85 9.62
C ALA A 99 -17.58 3.86 10.79
N SER A 100 -18.16 4.24 11.92
CA SER A 100 -18.12 3.47 13.17
C SER A 100 -19.06 2.26 13.21
N GLY A 101 -19.97 2.12 12.25
CA GLY A 101 -21.01 1.07 12.29
C GLY A 101 -21.17 0.29 10.98
N ASN A 102 -20.28 0.43 10.02
CA ASN A 102 -20.47 -0.14 8.69
C ASN A 102 -19.19 -0.81 8.15
N ILE A 103 -19.38 -1.85 7.32
CA ILE A 103 -18.38 -2.31 6.37
C ILE A 103 -18.69 -1.59 5.06
N ILE A 104 -17.77 -0.74 4.60
CA ILE A 104 -18.00 0.14 3.45
C ILE A 104 -17.11 -0.27 2.27
N PRO A 105 -17.68 -0.90 1.22
CA PRO A 105 -16.92 -1.17 0.00
C PRO A 105 -16.45 0.15 -0.65
N SER A 106 -15.21 0.18 -1.07
CA SER A 106 -14.59 1.36 -1.70
C SER A 106 -13.63 0.92 -2.81
N SER A 107 -13.42 1.78 -3.79
CA SER A 107 -12.38 1.58 -4.78
C SER A 107 -11.00 1.91 -4.20
N THR A 108 -9.97 1.23 -4.69
CA THR A 108 -8.58 1.52 -4.34
C THR A 108 -7.71 1.55 -5.60
N GLY A 109 -6.79 2.51 -5.66
CA GLY A 109 -5.78 2.58 -6.70
C GLY A 109 -4.47 1.87 -6.34
N ALA A 110 -4.38 1.26 -5.16
CA ALA A 110 -3.14 0.70 -4.63
C ALA A 110 -2.56 -0.42 -5.50
N ALA A 111 -3.39 -1.35 -5.99
CA ALA A 111 -2.95 -2.41 -6.87
C ALA A 111 -2.38 -1.88 -8.20
N LYS A 112 -3.01 -0.85 -8.78
CA LYS A 112 -2.47 -0.17 -9.97
C LYS A 112 -1.18 0.59 -9.68
N ALA A 113 -1.04 1.17 -8.48
CA ALA A 113 0.14 1.89 -8.06
C ALA A 113 1.37 0.97 -7.90
N VAL A 114 1.17 -0.31 -7.57
CA VAL A 114 2.26 -1.31 -7.59
C VAL A 114 2.90 -1.39 -8.98
N GLY A 115 2.13 -1.34 -10.06
CA GLY A 115 2.66 -1.30 -11.41
C GLY A 115 3.50 -0.06 -11.75
N LYS A 116 3.38 1.04 -10.98
CA LYS A 116 4.25 2.22 -11.12
C LYS A 116 5.60 2.02 -10.44
N VAL A 117 5.66 1.28 -9.33
CA VAL A 117 6.89 1.03 -8.56
C VAL A 117 7.57 -0.28 -8.94
N ILE A 118 6.82 -1.24 -9.50
CA ILE A 118 7.31 -2.48 -10.10
C ILE A 118 6.76 -2.57 -11.53
N PRO A 119 7.43 -1.99 -12.54
CA PRO A 119 6.89 -1.86 -13.90
C PRO A 119 6.49 -3.19 -14.56
N SER A 120 7.16 -4.30 -14.22
CA SER A 120 6.82 -5.65 -14.69
C SER A 120 5.46 -6.17 -14.21
N LEU A 121 4.88 -5.54 -13.18
CA LEU A 121 3.53 -5.83 -12.65
C LEU A 121 2.46 -4.87 -13.18
N ASN A 122 2.80 -3.97 -14.10
CA ASN A 122 1.82 -3.05 -14.64
C ASN A 122 0.68 -3.79 -15.36
N GLY A 123 -0.55 -3.50 -14.95
CA GLY A 123 -1.75 -4.14 -15.50
C GLY A 123 -2.04 -5.55 -14.99
N LYS A 124 -1.16 -6.15 -14.17
CA LYS A 124 -1.33 -7.51 -13.64
C LYS A 124 -2.12 -7.59 -12.34
N LEU A 125 -2.15 -6.52 -11.57
CA LEU A 125 -2.84 -6.49 -10.29
C LEU A 125 -4.08 -5.59 -10.35
N THR A 126 -5.17 -6.08 -9.75
CA THR A 126 -6.37 -5.30 -9.49
C THR A 126 -6.77 -5.43 -8.03
N GLY A 127 -7.74 -4.65 -7.56
CA GLY A 127 -8.13 -4.76 -6.17
C GLY A 127 -9.32 -3.91 -5.76
N MET A 128 -9.82 -4.22 -4.57
CA MET A 128 -10.90 -3.51 -3.89
C MET A 128 -10.55 -3.25 -2.43
N SER A 129 -11.34 -2.37 -1.79
CA SER A 129 -11.19 -2.02 -0.38
C SER A 129 -12.50 -2.22 0.36
N MET A 130 -12.41 -2.76 1.58
CA MET A 130 -13.47 -2.78 2.57
C MET A 130 -13.05 -1.90 3.74
N ARG A 131 -13.76 -0.79 3.98
CA ARG A 131 -13.55 0.05 5.14
C ARG A 131 -14.27 -0.54 6.33
N VAL A 132 -13.57 -0.66 7.47
CA VAL A 132 -14.08 -1.24 8.72
C VAL A 132 -13.90 -0.27 9.88
N PRO A 133 -14.66 -0.43 10.99
CA PRO A 133 -14.61 0.47 12.14
C PRO A 133 -13.36 0.26 13.03
N THR A 134 -12.18 0.25 12.45
CA THR A 134 -10.89 0.25 13.16
C THR A 134 -10.21 1.58 12.99
N LEU A 135 -9.50 2.06 14.01
CA LEU A 135 -8.87 3.38 14.00
C LEU A 135 -7.51 3.36 13.30
N ASP A 136 -6.80 2.26 13.42
CA ASP A 136 -5.44 2.09 12.89
C ASP A 136 -5.21 0.65 12.46
N VAL A 137 -4.17 0.43 11.67
CA VAL A 137 -3.78 -0.82 11.04
C VAL A 137 -4.81 -1.33 10.02
N SER A 138 -4.33 -1.72 8.88
CA SER A 138 -5.14 -2.30 7.78
C SER A 138 -4.54 -3.63 7.36
N VAL A 139 -5.37 -4.50 6.77
CA VAL A 139 -4.95 -5.81 6.27
C VAL A 139 -5.00 -5.81 4.74
N VAL A 140 -4.01 -6.42 4.11
CA VAL A 140 -4.02 -6.74 2.68
C VAL A 140 -4.11 -8.25 2.53
N ASP A 141 -5.14 -8.70 1.85
CA ASP A 141 -5.27 -10.07 1.33
C ASP A 141 -4.86 -10.04 -0.14
N LEU A 142 -3.84 -10.81 -0.50
CA LEU A 142 -3.31 -10.90 -1.84
C LEU A 142 -3.44 -12.31 -2.40
N THR A 143 -4.26 -12.47 -3.42
CA THR A 143 -4.36 -13.71 -4.20
C THR A 143 -3.68 -13.51 -5.54
N VAL A 144 -2.72 -14.37 -5.90
CA VAL A 144 -1.95 -14.26 -7.15
C VAL A 144 -1.83 -15.60 -7.86
N ASN A 145 -1.76 -15.55 -9.19
CA ASN A 145 -1.29 -16.63 -10.02
C ASN A 145 0.21 -16.46 -10.25
N LEU A 146 0.96 -17.53 -10.03
CA LEU A 146 2.41 -17.55 -10.19
C LEU A 146 2.79 -18.23 -11.51
N ALA A 147 3.82 -17.70 -12.18
CA ALA A 147 4.35 -18.30 -13.41
C ALA A 147 5.08 -19.63 -13.15
N LYS A 148 5.67 -19.78 -11.95
CA LYS A 148 6.30 -21.01 -11.48
C LYS A 148 5.55 -21.52 -10.27
N PRO A 149 5.29 -22.83 -10.15
CA PRO A 149 4.64 -23.39 -8.98
C PRO A 149 5.51 -23.16 -7.73
N ALA A 150 4.85 -22.94 -6.60
CA ALA A 150 5.49 -22.79 -5.30
C ALA A 150 4.72 -23.56 -4.24
N LYS A 151 5.42 -24.15 -3.28
CA LYS A 151 4.80 -24.71 -2.08
C LYS A 151 4.63 -23.62 -1.04
N TYR A 152 3.67 -23.80 -0.15
CA TYR A 152 3.41 -22.85 0.93
C TYR A 152 4.65 -22.56 1.77
N ASP A 153 5.36 -23.62 2.18
CA ASP A 153 6.58 -23.50 3.01
C ASP A 153 7.70 -22.73 2.30
N GLU A 154 7.78 -22.84 0.97
CA GLU A 154 8.76 -22.09 0.16
C GLU A 154 8.43 -20.58 0.15
N ILE A 155 7.13 -20.25 0.09
CA ILE A 155 6.66 -18.87 0.15
C ILE A 155 6.96 -18.28 1.53
N CYS A 156 6.61 -18.99 2.61
CA CYS A 156 6.91 -18.57 3.98
C CYS A 156 8.40 -18.36 4.20
N ALA A 157 9.23 -19.31 3.77
CA ALA A 157 10.68 -19.21 3.88
C ALA A 157 11.26 -18.01 3.10
N ALA A 158 10.72 -17.71 1.91
CA ALA A 158 11.15 -16.56 1.12
C ALA A 158 10.75 -15.23 1.78
N MET A 159 9.53 -15.13 2.32
CA MET A 159 9.08 -13.94 3.07
C MET A 159 9.94 -13.71 4.31
N LYS A 160 10.16 -14.75 5.11
CA LYS A 160 11.03 -14.68 6.29
C LYS A 160 12.45 -14.26 5.93
N LYS A 161 13.03 -14.88 4.91
CA LYS A 161 14.37 -14.53 4.43
C LYS A 161 14.44 -13.05 4.00
N ALA A 162 13.44 -12.55 3.29
CA ALA A 162 13.39 -11.17 2.88
C ALA A 162 13.29 -10.21 4.08
N SER A 163 12.44 -10.52 5.06
CA SER A 163 12.26 -9.70 6.28
C SER A 163 13.51 -9.64 7.17
N GLU A 164 14.31 -10.69 7.20
CA GLU A 164 15.58 -10.74 7.94
C GLU A 164 16.76 -10.18 7.13
N GLY A 165 16.62 -10.09 5.81
CA GLY A 165 17.63 -9.69 4.83
C GLY A 165 17.39 -8.34 4.18
N GLU A 166 17.10 -8.38 2.88
CA GLU A 166 17.01 -7.18 2.01
C GLU A 166 15.88 -6.21 2.38
N LEU A 167 14.81 -6.70 3.00
CA LEU A 167 13.66 -5.90 3.47
C LEU A 167 13.63 -5.73 5.00
N LYS A 168 14.78 -5.94 5.67
CA LYS A 168 14.87 -5.77 7.12
C LYS A 168 14.48 -4.34 7.54
N GLY A 169 13.58 -4.25 8.52
CA GLY A 169 13.03 -2.97 8.98
C GLY A 169 11.95 -2.36 8.07
N ILE A 170 11.60 -3.07 6.98
CA ILE A 170 10.55 -2.69 6.03
C ILE A 170 9.44 -3.73 6.07
N LEU A 171 9.76 -5.00 5.84
CA LEU A 171 8.84 -6.14 5.90
C LEU A 171 9.04 -6.88 7.22
N GLY A 172 7.95 -7.14 7.94
CA GLY A 172 7.90 -8.06 9.08
C GLY A 172 7.48 -9.46 8.66
N TYR A 173 7.74 -10.43 9.55
CA TYR A 173 7.26 -11.80 9.38
C TYR A 173 6.87 -12.39 10.72
N THR A 174 5.69 -12.98 10.81
CA THR A 174 5.22 -13.71 11.98
C THR A 174 4.38 -14.92 11.56
N GLU A 175 4.39 -15.96 12.38
CA GLU A 175 3.50 -17.12 12.29
C GLU A 175 2.55 -17.19 13.50
N ASP A 176 2.60 -16.18 14.36
CA ASP A 176 1.75 -16.10 15.54
C ASP A 176 0.30 -15.72 15.15
N ALA A 177 -0.66 -16.13 15.96
CA ALA A 177 -2.07 -15.81 15.77
C ALA A 177 -2.36 -14.37 16.23
N VAL A 178 -1.88 -13.38 15.49
CA VAL A 178 -1.98 -11.95 15.79
C VAL A 178 -3.24 -11.32 15.19
N VAL A 179 -3.61 -10.16 15.74
CA VAL A 179 -4.69 -9.30 15.23
C VAL A 179 -4.18 -7.89 14.97
N SER A 180 -4.98 -7.05 14.32
CA SER A 180 -4.55 -5.71 13.89
C SER A 180 -4.00 -4.85 15.03
N SER A 181 -4.53 -4.96 16.24
CA SER A 181 -4.06 -4.16 17.39
C SER A 181 -2.66 -4.52 17.87
N ASP A 182 -2.15 -5.70 17.53
CA ASP A 182 -0.79 -6.12 17.90
C ASP A 182 0.29 -5.36 17.11
N PHE A 183 -0.11 -4.73 16.00
CA PHE A 183 0.76 -3.93 15.14
C PHE A 183 0.67 -2.42 15.38
N LEU A 184 -0.07 -1.98 16.42
CA LEU A 184 -0.13 -0.55 16.75
C LEU A 184 1.25 -0.03 17.15
N GLY A 185 1.73 0.98 16.40
CA GLY A 185 3.06 1.54 16.62
C GLY A 185 4.22 0.75 16.02
N ASP A 186 3.95 -0.33 15.29
CA ASP A 186 5.00 -1.00 14.51
C ASP A 186 5.55 -0.05 13.44
N THR A 187 6.87 -0.04 13.31
CA THR A 187 7.59 0.80 12.34
C THR A 187 7.77 0.14 10.98
N GLN A 188 7.46 -1.13 10.86
CA GLN A 188 7.46 -1.85 9.59
C GLN A 188 6.24 -1.49 8.76
N ILE A 189 6.33 -1.60 7.45
CA ILE A 189 5.28 -1.14 6.52
C ILE A 189 4.51 -2.30 5.86
N GLY A 190 4.92 -3.54 6.11
CA GLY A 190 4.27 -4.75 5.63
C GLY A 190 4.75 -5.98 6.36
#